data_e3a40cf13d830ce4528ce8afc66cdf9d
#
_entry.id   e3a40cf13d830ce4528ce8afc66cdf9d
#
_cell.length_a   1.000
_cell.length_b   1.000
_cell.length_c   1.000
_cell.angle_alpha   90.00
_cell.angle_beta   90.00
_cell.angle_gamma   90.00
#
_symmetry.space_group_name_H-M   'P 1'
#
loop_
_entity.id
_entity.type
_entity.pdbx_description
1 polymer ?
#
loop_
_entity_poly.entity_id
_entity_poly.type
_entity_poly.pdbx_seq_one_letter_code
_entity_poly.pdbx_strand_id
1 'polypeptide(L)'
;MVLGAGSLATAALAAVQGGLPALGPAIQETFGLSLVEVTAVFTAFALGTVATLLAWGVLSDRVGERFVIAGGLMAGALAMVGAGASDGYVALLASMTLSGMLGASAIAASGRAVFGWFPRDERGLALGLRQTAVPVGAAAASFSLPPLASSAGVDGALYALAGVMALAAVAAAVWLRDGPRIESAAPPAPDAVRDPRIWRLSAASSLMIIGQVGITSLLVLYLYGERGWSAHDAAIALGVVQVGAAVARASAGRWSDLRDERIEPFRRLAALAGVLLLTAAAAGPIAVPLLMAGGVAAMSWNGLSFTAAAEISGRRQAGKAMGIQNTAMRVVAAGVPVGLGALASAVSWPAAFVVMGVTPLLALVVLGPLVQDERRRRLEREARLESRRHAGGTTSVDAVGP
;
A
#
# COMPACT_ATOMS: atom_id res chain seq x y z
N MET A 1 -5.08 -8.43 20.57
CA MET A 1 -4.50 -9.64 19.97
C MET A 1 -4.85 -9.77 18.48
N VAL A 2 -6.14 -9.71 18.09
CA VAL A 2 -6.56 -9.86 16.67
C VAL A 2 -5.93 -8.80 15.75
N LEU A 3 -5.94 -7.52 16.15
CA LEU A 3 -5.28 -6.45 15.39
C LEU A 3 -3.77 -6.69 15.24
N GLY A 4 -3.11 -7.13 16.31
CA GLY A 4 -1.68 -7.43 16.28
C GLY A 4 -1.34 -8.57 15.31
N ALA A 5 -2.09 -9.67 15.33
CA ALA A 5 -1.89 -10.79 14.41
C ALA A 5 -2.18 -10.40 12.95
N GLY A 6 -3.24 -9.62 12.70
CA GLY A 6 -3.55 -9.08 11.37
C GLY A 6 -2.50 -8.09 10.86
N SER A 7 -1.96 -7.25 11.74
CA SER A 7 -0.87 -6.34 11.42
C SER A 7 0.43 -7.10 11.13
N LEU A 8 0.75 -8.15 11.91
CA LEU A 8 1.92 -8.99 11.68
C LEU A 8 1.83 -9.73 10.35
N ALA A 9 0.67 -10.29 10.00
CA ALA A 9 0.44 -10.92 8.71
C ALA A 9 0.64 -9.94 7.54
N THR A 10 0.13 -8.70 7.71
CA THR A 10 0.31 -7.63 6.72
C THR A 10 1.78 -7.19 6.62
N ALA A 11 2.48 -7.07 7.77
CA ALA A 11 3.89 -6.71 7.81
C ALA A 11 4.78 -7.78 7.17
N ALA A 12 4.49 -9.07 7.39
CA ALA A 12 5.22 -10.18 6.78
C ALA A 12 5.15 -10.16 5.25
N LEU A 13 3.94 -9.94 4.70
CA LEU A 13 3.79 -9.82 3.26
C LEU A 13 4.45 -8.54 2.71
N ALA A 14 4.38 -7.45 3.45
CA ALA A 14 5.04 -6.20 3.09
C ALA A 14 6.57 -6.31 3.18
N ALA A 15 7.11 -7.13 4.08
CA ALA A 15 8.53 -7.47 4.14
C ALA A 15 8.99 -8.18 2.85
N VAL A 16 8.18 -9.05 2.27
CA VAL A 16 8.47 -9.64 0.96
C VAL A 16 8.42 -8.57 -0.13
N GLN A 17 7.34 -7.77 -0.19
CA GLN A 17 7.16 -6.75 -1.24
C GLN A 17 8.24 -5.66 -1.23
N GLY A 18 8.71 -5.24 -0.03
CA GLY A 18 9.78 -4.26 0.12
C GLY A 18 11.18 -4.90 0.14
N GLY A 19 11.27 -6.14 0.59
CA GLY A 19 12.54 -6.88 0.69
C GLY A 19 13.06 -7.38 -0.65
N LEU A 20 12.18 -7.86 -1.54
CA LEU A 20 12.59 -8.28 -2.89
C LEU A 20 13.35 -7.18 -3.65
N PRO A 21 12.86 -5.92 -3.71
CA PRO A 21 13.64 -4.84 -4.30
C PRO A 21 14.97 -4.54 -3.59
N ALA A 22 15.02 -4.69 -2.26
CA ALA A 22 16.26 -4.52 -1.50
C ALA A 22 17.30 -5.62 -1.82
N LEU A 23 16.84 -6.82 -2.17
CA LEU A 23 17.66 -7.93 -2.67
C LEU A 23 17.94 -7.86 -4.17
N GLY A 24 17.37 -6.88 -4.89
CA GLY A 24 17.46 -6.78 -6.36
C GLY A 24 18.86 -6.97 -6.92
N PRO A 25 19.89 -6.23 -6.46
CA PRO A 25 21.26 -6.42 -6.91
C PRO A 25 21.77 -7.83 -6.68
N ALA A 26 21.57 -8.41 -5.50
CA ALA A 26 22.03 -9.74 -5.16
C ALA A 26 21.32 -10.83 -6.01
N ILE A 27 20.01 -10.70 -6.25
CA ILE A 27 19.27 -11.58 -7.17
C ILE A 27 19.80 -11.44 -8.60
N GLN A 28 20.09 -10.23 -9.04
CA GLN A 28 20.66 -9.95 -10.36
C GLN A 28 22.00 -10.66 -10.56
N GLU A 29 22.90 -10.54 -9.60
CA GLU A 29 24.22 -11.16 -9.64
C GLU A 29 24.16 -12.67 -9.55
N THR A 30 23.34 -13.22 -8.63
CA THR A 30 23.26 -14.66 -8.41
C THR A 30 22.70 -15.41 -9.61
N PHE A 31 21.70 -14.85 -10.28
CA PHE A 31 21.03 -15.49 -11.43
C PHE A 31 21.48 -14.94 -12.81
N GLY A 32 22.41 -13.97 -12.85
CA GLY A 32 22.88 -13.34 -14.09
C GLY A 32 21.78 -12.56 -14.84
N LEU A 33 20.86 -11.90 -14.10
CA LEU A 33 19.67 -11.30 -14.68
C LEU A 33 19.90 -9.87 -15.19
N SER A 34 19.23 -9.52 -16.28
CA SER A 34 19.08 -8.14 -16.73
C SER A 34 18.15 -7.34 -15.79
N LEU A 35 18.15 -6.01 -15.93
CA LEU A 35 17.24 -5.13 -15.19
C LEU A 35 15.75 -5.52 -15.38
N VAL A 36 15.37 -5.89 -16.61
CA VAL A 36 14.00 -6.30 -16.92
C VAL A 36 13.66 -7.62 -16.22
N GLU A 37 14.57 -8.58 -16.23
CA GLU A 37 14.34 -9.90 -15.62
C GLU A 37 14.22 -9.81 -14.09
N VAL A 38 15.08 -9.04 -13.41
CA VAL A 38 14.94 -8.88 -11.96
C VAL A 38 13.67 -8.13 -11.57
N THR A 39 13.25 -7.12 -12.34
CA THR A 39 11.98 -6.44 -12.09
C THR A 39 10.76 -7.31 -12.44
N ALA A 40 10.93 -8.29 -13.36
CA ALA A 40 9.90 -9.31 -13.62
C ALA A 40 9.73 -10.28 -12.43
N VAL A 41 10.78 -10.54 -11.63
CA VAL A 41 10.66 -11.32 -10.37
C VAL A 41 9.73 -10.59 -9.38
N PHE A 42 9.89 -9.26 -9.24
CA PHE A 42 9.01 -8.46 -8.38
C PHE A 42 7.57 -8.43 -8.90
N THR A 43 7.44 -8.29 -10.22
CA THR A 43 6.15 -8.34 -10.92
C THR A 43 5.47 -9.69 -10.77
N ALA A 44 6.18 -10.80 -10.85
CA ALA A 44 5.66 -12.15 -10.70
C ALA A 44 4.99 -12.35 -9.33
N PHE A 45 5.64 -11.94 -8.26
CA PHE A 45 5.04 -11.94 -6.92
C PHE A 45 3.80 -11.05 -6.84
N ALA A 46 3.84 -9.83 -7.39
CA ALA A 46 2.72 -8.89 -7.38
C ALA A 46 1.53 -9.41 -8.19
N LEU A 47 1.77 -9.96 -9.39
CA LEU A 47 0.73 -10.58 -10.23
C LEU A 47 0.08 -11.78 -9.54
N GLY A 48 0.88 -12.66 -8.91
CA GLY A 48 0.37 -13.75 -8.10
C GLY A 48 -0.59 -13.25 -7.02
N THR A 49 -0.20 -12.20 -6.31
CA THR A 49 -1.03 -11.57 -5.27
C THR A 49 -2.37 -11.07 -5.85
N VAL A 50 -2.36 -10.38 -6.98
CA VAL A 50 -3.58 -9.85 -7.61
C VAL A 50 -4.50 -10.96 -8.10
N ALA A 51 -3.94 -12.00 -8.72
CA ALA A 51 -4.69 -13.08 -9.35
C ALA A 51 -5.61 -13.83 -8.38
N THR A 52 -5.24 -13.95 -7.12
CA THR A 52 -5.97 -14.75 -6.13
C THR A 52 -6.68 -13.92 -5.05
N LEU A 53 -6.52 -12.59 -5.06
CA LEU A 53 -7.05 -11.71 -4.02
C LEU A 53 -8.56 -11.90 -3.79
N LEU A 54 -9.35 -11.97 -4.87
CA LEU A 54 -10.80 -12.18 -4.79
C LEU A 54 -11.15 -13.59 -4.31
N ALA A 55 -10.43 -14.61 -4.78
CA ALA A 55 -10.65 -15.99 -4.37
C ALA A 55 -10.41 -16.17 -2.86
N TRP A 56 -9.34 -15.58 -2.33
CA TRP A 56 -9.08 -15.56 -0.89
C TRP A 56 -10.14 -14.80 -0.09
N GLY A 57 -10.67 -13.70 -0.64
CA GLY A 57 -11.80 -12.98 -0.04
C GLY A 57 -13.03 -13.88 0.11
N VAL A 58 -13.44 -14.55 -0.98
CA VAL A 58 -14.58 -15.49 -0.97
C VAL A 58 -14.33 -16.68 -0.05
N LEU A 59 -13.12 -17.24 -0.04
CA LEU A 59 -12.79 -18.34 0.84
C LEU A 59 -12.85 -17.93 2.32
N SER A 60 -12.37 -16.72 2.64
CA SER A 60 -12.45 -16.15 4.00
C SER A 60 -13.89 -16.01 4.49
N ASP A 61 -14.85 -15.73 3.57
CA ASP A 61 -16.27 -15.69 3.91
C ASP A 61 -16.83 -17.05 4.35
N ARG A 62 -16.28 -18.13 3.82
CA ARG A 62 -16.77 -19.49 4.04
C ARG A 62 -16.12 -20.19 5.23
N VAL A 63 -14.78 -20.12 5.33
CA VAL A 63 -13.99 -20.89 6.31
C VAL A 63 -13.43 -20.06 7.46
N GLY A 64 -13.56 -18.71 7.41
CA GLY A 64 -13.07 -17.80 8.43
C GLY A 64 -11.68 -17.22 8.13
N GLU A 65 -11.40 -16.07 8.75
CA GLU A 65 -10.16 -15.32 8.51
C GLU A 65 -8.92 -16.03 9.08
N ARG A 66 -9.07 -16.70 10.21
CA ARG A 66 -7.98 -17.42 10.90
C ARG A 66 -7.34 -18.46 10.00
N PHE A 67 -8.12 -19.38 9.48
CA PHE A 67 -7.63 -20.48 8.65
C PHE A 67 -7.11 -20.01 7.30
N VAL A 68 -7.75 -19.03 6.69
CA VAL A 68 -7.34 -18.44 5.43
C VAL A 68 -5.99 -17.74 5.55
N ILE A 69 -5.78 -16.90 6.57
CA ILE A 69 -4.51 -16.20 6.75
C ILE A 69 -3.40 -17.19 7.12
N ALA A 70 -3.65 -18.08 8.09
CA ALA A 70 -2.65 -19.02 8.56
C ALA A 70 -2.24 -20.01 7.45
N GLY A 71 -3.21 -20.64 6.77
CA GLY A 71 -2.95 -21.62 5.71
C GLY A 71 -2.31 -20.98 4.48
N GLY A 72 -2.83 -19.83 4.04
CA GLY A 72 -2.29 -19.15 2.87
C GLY A 72 -0.87 -18.60 3.08
N LEU A 73 -0.58 -17.99 4.25
CA LEU A 73 0.79 -17.55 4.57
C LEU A 73 1.76 -18.71 4.73
N MET A 74 1.35 -19.83 5.35
CA MET A 74 2.20 -21.00 5.47
C MET A 74 2.52 -21.60 4.11
N ALA A 75 1.51 -21.77 3.25
CA ALA A 75 1.72 -22.25 1.89
C ALA A 75 2.57 -21.27 1.05
N GLY A 76 2.38 -19.96 1.24
CA GLY A 76 3.22 -18.92 0.63
C GLY A 76 4.67 -18.96 1.11
N ALA A 77 4.90 -19.27 2.41
CA ALA A 77 6.23 -19.50 2.96
C ALA A 77 6.92 -20.72 2.32
N LEU A 78 6.20 -21.81 2.13
CA LEU A 78 6.73 -22.99 1.45
C LEU A 78 7.10 -22.69 -0.01
N ALA A 79 6.28 -21.91 -0.71
CA ALA A 79 6.61 -21.44 -2.06
C ALA A 79 7.84 -20.51 -2.05
N MET A 80 8.02 -19.69 -1.02
CA MET A 80 9.22 -18.84 -0.84
C MET A 80 10.48 -19.69 -0.55
N VAL A 81 10.34 -20.81 0.17
CA VAL A 81 11.43 -21.80 0.30
C VAL A 81 11.78 -22.36 -1.08
N GLY A 82 10.79 -22.67 -1.91
CA GLY A 82 11.01 -23.07 -3.30
C GLY A 82 11.76 -22.01 -4.13
N ALA A 83 11.53 -20.74 -3.86
CA ALA A 83 12.28 -19.67 -4.50
C ALA A 83 13.76 -19.64 -4.07
N GLY A 84 14.04 -19.82 -2.77
CA GLY A 84 15.41 -19.95 -2.26
C GLY A 84 16.15 -21.20 -2.77
N ALA A 85 15.41 -22.27 -3.07
CA ALA A 85 15.97 -23.52 -3.63
C ALA A 85 16.01 -23.53 -5.17
N SER A 86 15.73 -22.39 -5.83
CA SER A 86 15.66 -22.33 -7.30
C SER A 86 17.05 -22.26 -7.92
N ASP A 87 17.34 -23.16 -8.85
CA ASP A 87 18.60 -23.19 -9.62
C ASP A 87 18.55 -22.33 -10.91
N GLY A 88 17.42 -21.67 -11.18
CA GLY A 88 17.27 -20.89 -12.41
C GLY A 88 16.07 -19.95 -12.41
N TYR A 89 16.10 -19.05 -13.39
CA TYR A 89 15.16 -17.93 -13.50
C TYR A 89 13.69 -18.35 -13.56
N VAL A 90 13.36 -19.39 -14.35
CA VAL A 90 11.97 -19.86 -14.52
C VAL A 90 11.41 -20.43 -13.21
N ALA A 91 12.22 -21.22 -12.50
CA ALA A 91 11.84 -21.77 -11.19
C ALA A 91 11.64 -20.66 -10.15
N LEU A 92 12.51 -19.63 -10.16
CA LEU A 92 12.39 -18.44 -9.32
C LEU A 92 11.09 -17.69 -9.60
N LEU A 93 10.77 -17.40 -10.89
CA LEU A 93 9.52 -16.75 -11.28
C LEU A 93 8.28 -17.53 -10.85
N ALA A 94 8.27 -18.84 -11.08
CA ALA A 94 7.15 -19.71 -10.70
C ALA A 94 6.93 -19.71 -9.19
N SER A 95 8.01 -19.86 -8.42
CA SER A 95 7.98 -19.86 -6.95
C SER A 95 7.54 -18.52 -6.39
N MET A 96 8.01 -17.40 -6.96
CA MET A 96 7.60 -16.05 -6.57
C MET A 96 6.12 -15.80 -6.88
N THR A 97 5.66 -16.22 -8.08
CA THR A 97 4.23 -16.11 -8.44
C THR A 97 3.37 -16.91 -7.45
N LEU A 98 3.76 -18.15 -7.16
CA LEU A 98 3.04 -19.02 -6.23
C LEU A 98 3.04 -18.45 -4.80
N SER A 99 4.19 -17.93 -4.33
CA SER A 99 4.28 -17.30 -3.03
C SER A 99 3.38 -16.07 -2.94
N GLY A 100 3.31 -15.24 -4.00
CA GLY A 100 2.39 -14.12 -4.10
C GLY A 100 0.92 -14.55 -4.09
N MET A 101 0.57 -15.59 -4.88
CA MET A 101 -0.79 -16.15 -4.93
C MET A 101 -1.28 -16.61 -3.56
N LEU A 102 -0.45 -17.31 -2.82
CA LEU A 102 -0.79 -17.91 -1.53
C LEU A 102 -0.75 -16.85 -0.40
N GLY A 103 0.26 -15.97 -0.42
CA GLY A 103 0.41 -14.87 0.54
C GLY A 103 -0.69 -13.80 0.45
N ALA A 104 -1.39 -13.69 -0.68
CA ALA A 104 -2.51 -12.76 -0.87
C ALA A 104 -3.64 -12.95 0.17
N SER A 105 -3.73 -14.14 0.78
CA SER A 105 -4.66 -14.46 1.87
C SER A 105 -4.57 -13.47 3.04
N ALA A 106 -3.35 -13.01 3.38
CA ALA A 106 -3.11 -12.04 4.44
C ALA A 106 -3.77 -10.69 4.15
N ILE A 107 -3.76 -10.24 2.89
CA ILE A 107 -4.37 -8.96 2.49
C ILE A 107 -5.88 -9.08 2.45
N ALA A 108 -6.39 -10.15 1.81
CA ALA A 108 -7.81 -10.35 1.60
C ALA A 108 -8.60 -10.49 2.92
N ALA A 109 -8.05 -11.24 3.88
CA ALA A 109 -8.77 -11.58 5.11
C ALA A 109 -8.49 -10.61 6.28
N SER A 110 -7.25 -10.02 6.39
CA SER A 110 -6.90 -9.20 7.56
C SER A 110 -7.72 -7.90 7.69
N GLY A 111 -8.16 -7.31 6.57
CA GLY A 111 -9.03 -6.13 6.60
C GLY A 111 -10.40 -6.45 7.19
N ARG A 112 -10.95 -7.61 6.91
CA ARG A 112 -12.24 -8.08 7.42
C ARG A 112 -12.21 -8.39 8.90
N ALA A 113 -11.12 -8.99 9.40
CA ALA A 113 -10.94 -9.23 10.83
C ALA A 113 -11.11 -7.93 11.63
N VAL A 114 -10.62 -6.78 11.14
CA VAL A 114 -10.82 -5.49 11.80
C VAL A 114 -12.31 -5.11 11.83
N PHE A 115 -13.06 -5.32 10.75
CA PHE A 115 -14.48 -4.99 10.70
C PHE A 115 -15.34 -5.84 11.65
N GLY A 116 -14.94 -7.09 11.89
CA GLY A 116 -15.65 -8.00 12.79
C GLY A 116 -15.42 -7.71 14.28
N TRP A 117 -14.23 -7.23 14.64
CA TRP A 117 -13.81 -7.11 16.05
C TRP A 117 -13.88 -5.69 16.61
N PHE A 118 -13.84 -4.66 15.77
CA PHE A 118 -13.82 -3.28 16.23
C PHE A 118 -15.19 -2.61 16.04
N PRO A 119 -15.68 -1.89 17.07
CA PRO A 119 -16.87 -1.07 16.94
C PRO A 119 -16.68 -0.01 15.87
N ARG A 120 -17.78 0.54 15.36
CA ARG A 120 -17.79 1.40 14.16
C ARG A 120 -16.94 2.66 14.29
N ASP A 121 -16.87 3.20 15.48
CA ASP A 121 -16.10 4.41 15.87
C ASP A 121 -14.59 4.16 15.94
N GLU A 122 -14.14 2.93 16.19
CA GLU A 122 -12.72 2.56 16.30
C GLU A 122 -12.15 1.93 15.01
N ARG A 123 -12.97 1.57 14.03
CA ARG A 123 -12.53 0.88 12.79
C ARG A 123 -11.52 1.69 11.98
N GLY A 124 -11.71 3.02 11.92
CA GLY A 124 -10.79 3.90 11.20
C GLY A 124 -9.38 3.85 11.80
N LEU A 125 -9.28 3.97 13.11
CA LEU A 125 -8.01 3.87 13.84
C LEU A 125 -7.36 2.49 13.66
N ALA A 126 -8.15 1.42 13.83
CA ALA A 126 -7.65 0.05 13.70
C ALA A 126 -7.14 -0.27 12.27
N LEU A 127 -7.85 0.20 11.23
CA LEU A 127 -7.40 0.09 9.85
C LEU A 127 -6.15 0.95 9.58
N GLY A 128 -6.10 2.16 10.11
CA GLY A 128 -4.93 3.04 10.02
C GLY A 128 -3.70 2.39 10.65
N LEU A 129 -3.84 1.86 11.88
CA LEU A 129 -2.76 1.18 12.59
C LEU A 129 -2.29 -0.08 11.84
N ARG A 130 -3.22 -0.88 11.30
CA ARG A 130 -2.87 -2.01 10.43
C ARG A 130 -2.09 -1.57 9.18
N GLN A 131 -2.42 -0.43 8.58
CA GLN A 131 -1.74 0.07 7.39
C GLN A 131 -0.32 0.61 7.67
N THR A 132 0.00 0.98 8.92
CA THR A 132 1.37 1.33 9.30
C THR A 132 2.30 0.11 9.34
N ALA A 133 1.76 -1.09 9.46
CA ALA A 133 2.53 -2.33 9.37
C ALA A 133 3.21 -2.52 8.00
N VAL A 134 2.66 -1.94 6.93
CA VAL A 134 3.21 -2.06 5.58
C VAL A 134 4.60 -1.42 5.46
N PRO A 135 4.77 -0.10 5.72
CA PRO A 135 6.10 0.50 5.62
C PRO A 135 7.07 -0.02 6.69
N VAL A 136 6.58 -0.43 7.87
CA VAL A 136 7.42 -1.02 8.91
C VAL A 136 8.01 -2.36 8.46
N GLY A 137 7.19 -3.26 7.90
CA GLY A 137 7.66 -4.55 7.37
C GLY A 137 8.66 -4.36 6.21
N ALA A 138 8.37 -3.44 5.29
CA ALA A 138 9.25 -3.13 4.18
C ALA A 138 10.59 -2.52 4.63
N ALA A 139 10.57 -1.59 5.60
CA ALA A 139 11.79 -1.01 6.17
C ALA A 139 12.65 -2.07 6.87
N ALA A 140 12.03 -2.90 7.72
CA ALA A 140 12.73 -3.98 8.40
C ALA A 140 13.44 -4.92 7.41
N ALA A 141 12.76 -5.30 6.33
CA ALA A 141 13.34 -6.12 5.27
C ALA A 141 14.49 -5.39 4.55
N SER A 142 14.32 -4.11 4.22
CA SER A 142 15.35 -3.32 3.54
C SER A 142 16.64 -3.19 4.36
N PHE A 143 16.54 -3.11 5.68
CA PHE A 143 17.72 -3.04 6.55
C PHE A 143 18.37 -4.41 6.83
N SER A 144 17.57 -5.49 6.89
CA SER A 144 18.05 -6.79 7.36
C SER A 144 18.47 -7.75 6.24
N LEU A 145 17.84 -7.68 5.09
CA LEU A 145 18.05 -8.68 4.03
C LEU A 145 19.39 -8.52 3.28
N PRO A 146 19.89 -7.32 2.93
CA PRO A 146 21.16 -7.23 2.22
C PRO A 146 22.36 -7.74 3.02
N PRO A 147 22.54 -7.43 4.33
CA PRO A 147 23.61 -8.07 5.11
C PRO A 147 23.43 -9.59 5.24
N LEU A 148 22.19 -10.07 5.29
CA LEU A 148 21.94 -11.50 5.30
C LEU A 148 22.30 -12.16 3.96
N ALA A 149 21.96 -11.52 2.84
CA ALA A 149 22.33 -12.01 1.51
C ALA A 149 23.84 -12.01 1.30
N SER A 150 24.59 -11.05 1.85
CA SER A 150 26.05 -11.02 1.79
C SER A 150 26.73 -12.13 2.61
N SER A 151 26.09 -12.58 3.70
CA SER A 151 26.65 -13.61 4.60
C SER A 151 26.17 -15.03 4.33
N ALA A 152 24.91 -15.19 3.89
CA ALA A 152 24.24 -16.47 3.72
C ALA A 152 23.68 -16.70 2.30
N GLY A 153 24.05 -15.85 1.34
CA GLY A 153 23.53 -15.93 -0.02
C GLY A 153 22.10 -15.39 -0.18
N VAL A 154 21.68 -15.27 -1.43
CA VAL A 154 20.29 -14.87 -1.79
C VAL A 154 19.27 -15.90 -1.27
N ASP A 155 19.61 -17.17 -1.36
CA ASP A 155 18.83 -18.29 -0.82
C ASP A 155 18.58 -18.15 0.68
N GLY A 156 19.62 -17.84 1.47
CA GLY A 156 19.49 -17.56 2.90
C GLY A 156 18.56 -16.38 3.21
N ALA A 157 18.62 -15.30 2.42
CA ALA A 157 17.72 -14.15 2.55
C ALA A 157 16.27 -14.51 2.19
N LEU A 158 16.04 -15.33 1.15
CA LEU A 158 14.72 -15.83 0.77
C LEU A 158 14.15 -16.81 1.81
N TYR A 159 14.99 -17.66 2.42
CA TYR A 159 14.56 -18.51 3.53
C TYR A 159 14.20 -17.69 4.78
N ALA A 160 14.89 -16.58 5.04
CA ALA A 160 14.51 -15.68 6.13
C ALA A 160 13.12 -15.04 5.88
N LEU A 161 12.83 -14.60 4.64
CA LEU A 161 11.48 -14.14 4.27
C LEU A 161 10.43 -15.23 4.43
N ALA A 162 10.74 -16.47 4.03
CA ALA A 162 9.87 -17.63 4.27
C ALA A 162 9.61 -17.83 5.77
N GLY A 163 10.65 -17.73 6.60
CA GLY A 163 10.56 -17.80 8.06
C GLY A 163 9.64 -16.73 8.64
N VAL A 164 9.76 -15.48 8.19
CA VAL A 164 8.88 -14.37 8.60
C VAL A 164 7.42 -14.66 8.22
N MET A 165 7.17 -15.16 7.01
CA MET A 165 5.82 -15.56 6.59
C MET A 165 5.28 -16.71 7.44
N ALA A 166 6.09 -17.74 7.71
CA ALA A 166 5.70 -18.89 8.53
C ALA A 166 5.41 -18.48 9.99
N LEU A 167 6.24 -17.63 10.58
CA LEU A 167 6.00 -17.08 11.93
C LEU A 167 4.69 -16.28 11.99
N ALA A 168 4.42 -15.47 10.97
CA ALA A 168 3.15 -14.75 10.87
C ALA A 168 1.95 -15.69 10.67
N ALA A 169 2.12 -16.80 9.95
CA ALA A 169 1.10 -17.84 9.79
C ALA A 169 0.78 -18.52 11.12
N VAL A 170 1.81 -18.90 11.90
CA VAL A 170 1.65 -19.48 13.25
C VAL A 170 1.00 -18.48 14.18
N ALA A 171 1.44 -17.21 14.17
CA ALA A 171 0.82 -16.14 14.97
C ALA A 171 -0.66 -15.96 14.64
N ALA A 172 -1.00 -16.00 13.35
CA ALA A 172 -2.41 -15.94 12.92
C ALA A 172 -3.19 -17.19 13.38
N ALA A 173 -2.62 -18.39 13.27
CA ALA A 173 -3.23 -19.61 13.74
C ALA A 173 -3.50 -19.63 15.26
N VAL A 174 -2.63 -19.02 16.07
CA VAL A 174 -2.72 -19.02 17.54
C VAL A 174 -3.60 -17.88 18.05
N TRP A 175 -3.40 -16.67 17.54
CA TRP A 175 -3.97 -15.46 18.15
C TRP A 175 -5.15 -14.86 17.37
N LEU A 176 -5.32 -15.19 16.08
CA LEU A 176 -6.47 -14.72 15.34
C LEU A 176 -7.70 -15.55 15.78
N ARG A 177 -8.81 -14.87 15.96
CA ARG A 177 -10.12 -15.49 16.16
C ARG A 177 -11.05 -14.93 15.12
N ASP A 178 -11.91 -15.79 14.58
CA ASP A 178 -12.92 -15.35 13.64
C ASP A 178 -13.91 -14.42 14.35
N GLY A 179 -14.17 -13.27 13.73
CA GLY A 179 -15.14 -12.30 14.26
C GLY A 179 -16.57 -12.76 14.09
N PRO A 180 -17.54 -12.17 14.82
CA PRO A 180 -18.95 -12.44 14.60
C PRO A 180 -19.30 -12.16 13.12
N ARG A 181 -20.02 -13.09 12.49
CA ARG A 181 -20.54 -12.90 11.14
C ARG A 181 -21.52 -11.74 11.15
N ILE A 182 -21.19 -10.65 10.46
CA ILE A 182 -22.09 -9.50 10.35
C ILE A 182 -23.10 -9.84 9.24
N GLU A 183 -24.23 -10.40 9.63
CA GLU A 183 -25.40 -10.44 8.74
C GLU A 183 -25.91 -9.01 8.56
N SER A 184 -25.75 -8.48 7.35
CA SER A 184 -26.21 -7.14 7.01
C SER A 184 -27.68 -7.18 6.62
N ALA A 185 -28.56 -7.14 7.60
CA ALA A 185 -30.02 -7.03 7.43
C ALA A 185 -30.50 -5.60 7.04
N ALA A 186 -29.65 -4.78 6.43
CA ALA A 186 -29.96 -3.37 6.16
C ALA A 186 -30.37 -3.13 4.69
N PRO A 187 -31.36 -2.23 4.41
CA PRO A 187 -31.77 -1.88 3.07
C PRO A 187 -30.62 -1.42 2.18
N PRO A 188 -30.69 -1.59 0.84
CA PRO A 188 -29.59 -1.25 -0.06
C PRO A 188 -29.31 0.25 -0.01
N ALA A 189 -28.07 0.60 0.37
CA ALA A 189 -27.51 1.93 0.19
C ALA A 189 -27.10 2.12 -1.29
N PRO A 190 -26.98 3.37 -1.80
CA PRO A 190 -26.49 3.62 -3.15
C PRO A 190 -25.21 2.83 -3.40
N ASP A 191 -25.15 2.09 -4.51
CA ASP A 191 -24.06 1.15 -4.77
C ASP A 191 -22.75 1.92 -5.06
N ALA A 192 -21.71 1.71 -4.25
CA ALA A 192 -20.40 2.34 -4.42
C ALA A 192 -19.80 2.08 -5.82
N VAL A 193 -20.17 0.99 -6.49
CA VAL A 193 -19.77 0.70 -7.88
C VAL A 193 -20.33 1.73 -8.86
N ARG A 194 -21.47 2.31 -8.56
CA ARG A 194 -22.14 3.29 -9.44
C ARG A 194 -21.76 4.74 -9.15
N ASP A 195 -21.01 4.99 -8.07
CA ASP A 195 -20.58 6.34 -7.72
C ASP A 195 -19.32 6.75 -8.52
N PRO A 196 -19.42 7.71 -9.45
CA PRO A 196 -18.29 8.12 -10.28
C PRO A 196 -17.15 8.73 -9.46
N ARG A 197 -17.41 9.21 -8.23
CA ARG A 197 -16.41 9.77 -7.33
C ARG A 197 -15.47 8.68 -6.82
N ILE A 198 -15.98 7.47 -6.56
CA ILE A 198 -15.16 6.32 -6.15
C ILE A 198 -14.22 5.90 -7.30
N TRP A 199 -14.68 5.91 -8.53
CA TRP A 199 -13.86 5.60 -9.70
C TRP A 199 -12.80 6.67 -9.97
N ARG A 200 -13.14 7.96 -9.81
CA ARG A 200 -12.16 9.05 -9.89
C ARG A 200 -11.08 8.94 -8.82
N LEU A 201 -11.50 8.67 -7.58
CA LEU A 201 -10.56 8.46 -6.47
C LEU A 201 -9.67 7.24 -6.71
N SER A 202 -10.23 6.14 -7.23
CA SER A 202 -9.49 4.93 -7.61
C SER A 202 -8.49 5.20 -8.74
N ALA A 203 -8.88 5.98 -9.75
CA ALA A 203 -7.99 6.38 -10.85
C ALA A 203 -6.82 7.25 -10.36
N ALA A 204 -7.10 8.27 -9.53
CA ALA A 204 -6.07 9.11 -8.92
C ALA A 204 -5.10 8.28 -8.06
N SER A 205 -5.62 7.34 -7.27
CA SER A 205 -4.84 6.43 -6.46
C SER A 205 -3.99 5.48 -7.31
N SER A 206 -4.53 5.02 -8.44
CA SER A 206 -3.80 4.19 -9.41
C SER A 206 -2.68 4.95 -10.12
N LEU A 207 -2.84 6.24 -10.35
CA LEU A 207 -1.76 7.10 -10.85
C LEU A 207 -0.67 7.31 -9.81
N MET A 208 -1.04 7.52 -8.54
CA MET A 208 -0.08 7.68 -7.45
C MET A 208 0.72 6.42 -7.15
N ILE A 209 0.10 5.24 -7.29
CA ILE A 209 0.78 3.97 -7.00
C ILE A 209 1.95 3.71 -7.95
N ILE A 210 1.94 4.29 -9.16
CA ILE A 210 3.04 4.16 -10.13
C ILE A 210 4.32 4.78 -9.56
N GLY A 211 4.26 6.00 -9.04
CA GLY A 211 5.41 6.64 -8.39
C GLY A 211 5.85 5.89 -7.12
N GLN A 212 4.89 5.47 -6.28
CA GLN A 212 5.18 4.70 -5.06
C GLN A 212 5.88 3.38 -5.34
N VAL A 213 5.32 2.55 -6.22
CA VAL A 213 5.88 1.23 -6.56
C VAL A 213 7.15 1.38 -7.40
N GLY A 214 7.22 2.41 -8.26
CA GLY A 214 8.40 2.73 -9.02
C GLY A 214 9.61 2.99 -8.12
N ILE A 215 9.47 3.87 -7.11
CA ILE A 215 10.54 4.10 -6.12
C ILE A 215 10.86 2.82 -5.34
N THR A 216 9.84 2.10 -4.85
CA THR A 216 10.09 0.88 -4.08
C THR A 216 10.88 -0.15 -4.88
N SER A 217 10.56 -0.33 -6.17
CA SER A 217 11.15 -1.38 -7.01
C SER A 217 12.48 -0.99 -7.64
N LEU A 218 12.67 0.29 -7.98
CA LEU A 218 13.79 0.70 -8.81
C LEU A 218 14.88 1.50 -8.07
N LEU A 219 14.58 2.08 -6.89
CA LEU A 219 15.54 2.94 -6.20
C LEU A 219 16.85 2.21 -5.91
N VAL A 220 16.79 0.99 -5.37
CA VAL A 220 17.97 0.19 -5.03
C VAL A 220 18.76 -0.17 -6.29
N LEU A 221 18.08 -0.62 -7.34
CA LEU A 221 18.70 -0.98 -8.63
C LEU A 221 19.36 0.22 -9.30
N TYR A 222 18.74 1.41 -9.22
CA TYR A 222 19.31 2.66 -9.72
C TYR A 222 20.55 3.08 -8.94
N LEU A 223 20.49 3.06 -7.60
CA LEU A 223 21.61 3.45 -6.76
C LEU A 223 22.80 2.50 -6.93
N TYR A 224 22.53 1.21 -7.03
CA TYR A 224 23.56 0.20 -7.26
C TYR A 224 24.15 0.26 -8.67
N GLY A 225 23.28 0.12 -9.71
CA GLY A 225 23.74 0.00 -11.11
C GLY A 225 24.27 1.29 -11.71
N GLU A 226 23.61 2.44 -11.42
CA GLU A 226 23.94 3.72 -12.06
C GLU A 226 24.79 4.66 -11.20
N ARG A 227 24.64 4.55 -9.86
CA ARG A 227 25.34 5.45 -8.94
C ARG A 227 26.52 4.80 -8.25
N GLY A 228 26.74 3.50 -8.46
CA GLY A 228 27.87 2.75 -7.91
C GLY A 228 27.82 2.60 -6.38
N TRP A 229 26.64 2.71 -5.77
CA TRP A 229 26.48 2.49 -4.34
C TRP A 229 26.62 0.99 -4.03
N SER A 230 27.04 0.65 -2.80
CA SER A 230 26.95 -0.73 -2.37
C SER A 230 25.49 -1.18 -2.32
N ALA A 231 25.21 -2.47 -2.52
CA ALA A 231 23.85 -3.02 -2.38
C ALA A 231 23.26 -2.74 -0.99
N HIS A 232 24.14 -2.75 0.04
CA HIS A 232 23.76 -2.43 1.41
C HIS A 232 23.32 -0.97 1.57
N ASP A 233 24.12 0.01 1.11
CA ASP A 233 23.78 1.44 1.24
C ASP A 233 22.55 1.80 0.42
N ALA A 234 22.41 1.22 -0.77
CA ALA A 234 21.24 1.40 -1.61
C ALA A 234 19.95 0.89 -0.94
N ALA A 235 20.03 -0.25 -0.26
CA ALA A 235 18.89 -0.78 0.49
C ALA A 235 18.62 0.02 1.78
N ILE A 236 19.64 0.56 2.45
CA ILE A 236 19.45 1.52 3.55
C ILE A 236 18.70 2.75 3.07
N ALA A 237 19.04 3.30 1.90
CA ALA A 237 18.30 4.43 1.33
C ALA A 237 16.80 4.11 1.13
N LEU A 238 16.47 2.92 0.62
CA LEU A 238 15.07 2.48 0.52
C LEU A 238 14.42 2.34 1.91
N GLY A 239 15.12 1.76 2.87
CA GLY A 239 14.65 1.65 4.25
C GLY A 239 14.34 3.02 4.88
N VAL A 240 15.22 4.01 4.66
CA VAL A 240 15.02 5.40 5.10
C VAL A 240 13.78 6.02 4.44
N VAL A 241 13.57 5.79 3.14
CA VAL A 241 12.35 6.24 2.44
C VAL A 241 11.10 5.60 3.06
N GLN A 242 11.13 4.31 3.38
CA GLN A 242 10.00 3.61 4.01
C GLN A 242 9.68 4.16 5.41
N VAL A 243 10.70 4.41 6.24
CA VAL A 243 10.54 5.02 7.57
C VAL A 243 9.99 6.44 7.43
N GLY A 244 10.58 7.24 6.53
CA GLY A 244 10.09 8.58 6.22
C GLY A 244 8.62 8.57 5.76
N ALA A 245 8.24 7.61 4.92
CA ALA A 245 6.87 7.43 4.46
C ALA A 245 5.92 7.05 5.61
N ALA A 246 6.34 6.23 6.57
CA ALA A 246 5.53 5.91 7.74
C ALA A 246 5.24 7.17 8.59
N VAL A 247 6.26 7.97 8.85
CA VAL A 247 6.14 9.24 9.59
C VAL A 247 5.26 10.25 8.83
N ALA A 248 5.55 10.44 7.53
CA ALA A 248 4.81 11.39 6.69
C ALA A 248 3.34 10.98 6.52
N ARG A 249 3.05 9.68 6.46
CA ARG A 249 1.66 9.14 6.44
C ARG A 249 0.89 9.48 7.71
N ALA A 250 1.51 9.28 8.89
CA ALA A 250 0.90 9.64 10.16
C ALA A 250 0.67 11.16 10.27
N SER A 251 1.65 11.96 9.86
CA SER A 251 1.57 13.43 9.85
C SER A 251 0.49 13.93 8.88
N ALA A 252 0.40 13.35 7.68
CA ALA A 252 -0.62 13.69 6.69
C ALA A 252 -2.04 13.36 7.19
N GLY A 253 -2.21 12.22 7.86
CA GLY A 253 -3.47 11.84 8.50
C GLY A 253 -3.89 12.87 9.55
N ARG A 254 -3.00 13.19 10.49
CA ARG A 254 -3.27 14.20 11.52
C ARG A 254 -3.56 15.58 10.93
N TRP A 255 -2.79 16.01 9.95
CA TRP A 255 -3.03 17.28 9.26
C TRP A 255 -4.41 17.32 8.58
N SER A 256 -4.79 16.25 7.95
CA SER A 256 -6.10 16.05 7.32
C SER A 256 -7.24 16.11 8.35
N ASP A 257 -7.08 15.46 9.51
CA ASP A 257 -8.07 15.45 10.59
C ASP A 257 -8.27 16.86 11.18
N LEU A 258 -7.20 17.61 11.40
CA LEU A 258 -7.25 18.98 11.92
C LEU A 258 -7.97 19.96 10.99
N ARG A 259 -8.02 19.68 9.69
CA ARG A 259 -8.64 20.54 8.68
C ARG A 259 -10.01 20.05 8.20
N ASP A 260 -10.41 18.85 8.61
CA ASP A 260 -11.60 18.14 8.09
C ASP A 260 -11.61 18.07 6.55
N GLU A 261 -10.40 17.82 5.97
CA GLU A 261 -10.18 17.71 4.52
C GLU A 261 -9.41 16.42 4.22
N ARG A 262 -9.81 15.66 3.19
CA ARG A 262 -9.13 14.42 2.77
C ARG A 262 -8.49 14.56 1.41
N ILE A 263 -9.19 15.20 0.49
CA ILE A 263 -8.79 15.27 -0.93
C ILE A 263 -7.71 16.34 -1.14
N GLU A 264 -7.81 17.51 -0.52
CA GLU A 264 -6.81 18.56 -0.69
C GLU A 264 -5.41 18.17 -0.14
N PRO A 265 -5.27 17.57 1.07
CA PRO A 265 -3.99 17.01 1.50
C PRO A 265 -3.44 15.94 0.55
N PHE A 266 -4.30 15.05 0.04
CA PHE A 266 -3.91 14.05 -0.96
C PHE A 266 -3.36 14.73 -2.24
N ARG A 267 -4.06 15.74 -2.74
CA ARG A 267 -3.65 16.52 -3.92
C ARG A 267 -2.30 17.21 -3.73
N ARG A 268 -2.03 17.77 -2.56
CA ARG A 268 -0.74 18.39 -2.25
C ARG A 268 0.40 17.38 -2.20
N LEU A 269 0.17 16.20 -1.64
CA LEU A 269 1.15 15.11 -1.68
C LEU A 269 1.41 14.63 -3.11
N ALA A 270 0.38 14.57 -3.96
CA ALA A 270 0.53 14.22 -5.36
C ALA A 270 1.37 15.27 -6.13
N ALA A 271 1.11 16.57 -5.88
CA ALA A 271 1.91 17.66 -6.44
C ALA A 271 3.37 17.57 -6.01
N LEU A 272 3.62 17.40 -4.71
CA LEU A 272 4.97 17.31 -4.15
C LEU A 272 5.73 16.10 -4.72
N ALA A 273 5.09 14.91 -4.70
CA ALA A 273 5.69 13.71 -5.26
C ALA A 273 6.01 13.88 -6.75
N GLY A 274 5.03 14.37 -7.53
CA GLY A 274 5.20 14.57 -8.96
C GLY A 274 6.31 15.54 -9.31
N VAL A 275 6.37 16.70 -8.65
CA VAL A 275 7.42 17.71 -8.87
C VAL A 275 8.79 17.16 -8.51
N LEU A 276 8.95 16.54 -7.33
CA LEU A 276 10.25 16.02 -6.90
C LEU A 276 10.75 14.91 -7.82
N LEU A 277 9.89 13.94 -8.19
CA LEU A 277 10.27 12.83 -9.06
C LEU A 277 10.55 13.29 -10.49
N LEU A 278 9.78 14.25 -11.00
CA LEU A 278 10.01 14.82 -12.32
C LEU A 278 11.31 15.64 -12.36
N THR A 279 11.56 16.46 -11.33
CA THR A 279 12.81 17.23 -11.23
C THR A 279 14.02 16.30 -11.11
N ALA A 280 13.90 15.17 -10.43
CA ALA A 280 14.97 14.19 -10.34
C ALA A 280 15.44 13.66 -11.70
N ALA A 281 14.58 13.62 -12.71
CA ALA A 281 14.92 13.17 -14.05
C ALA A 281 16.00 14.04 -14.73
N ALA A 282 16.10 15.33 -14.39
CA ALA A 282 17.05 16.27 -14.93
C ALA A 282 18.14 16.72 -13.92
N ALA A 283 18.12 16.22 -12.69
CA ALA A 283 18.83 16.80 -11.56
C ALA A 283 20.30 16.33 -11.40
N GLY A 284 20.79 15.42 -12.26
CA GLY A 284 22.19 14.97 -12.19
C GLY A 284 22.61 14.48 -10.79
N PRO A 285 23.57 15.15 -10.12
CA PRO A 285 24.08 14.72 -8.80
C PRO A 285 23.02 14.75 -7.69
N ILE A 286 22.06 15.68 -7.74
CA ILE A 286 21.02 15.85 -6.71
C ILE A 286 19.76 14.99 -6.98
N ALA A 287 19.78 14.13 -7.99
CA ALA A 287 18.64 13.24 -8.28
C ALA A 287 18.31 12.32 -7.10
N VAL A 288 19.31 11.81 -6.39
CA VAL A 288 19.11 10.86 -5.28
C VAL A 288 18.27 11.45 -4.15
N PRO A 289 18.62 12.58 -3.52
CA PRO A 289 17.78 13.17 -2.50
C PRO A 289 16.38 13.55 -2.99
N LEU A 290 16.23 13.95 -4.25
CA LEU A 290 14.91 14.23 -4.85
C LEU A 290 14.07 12.95 -5.02
N LEU A 291 14.67 11.85 -5.47
CA LEU A 291 14.00 10.55 -5.56
C LEU A 291 13.57 10.05 -4.17
N MET A 292 14.42 10.19 -3.17
CA MET A 292 14.10 9.78 -1.80
C MET A 292 12.94 10.63 -1.22
N ALA A 293 13.03 11.96 -1.33
CA ALA A 293 11.97 12.85 -0.84
C ALA A 293 10.66 12.66 -1.63
N GLY A 294 10.75 12.53 -2.96
CA GLY A 294 9.62 12.21 -3.83
C GLY A 294 8.98 10.87 -3.49
N GLY A 295 9.80 9.87 -3.18
CA GLY A 295 9.36 8.55 -2.71
C GLY A 295 8.58 8.63 -1.39
N VAL A 296 9.09 9.38 -0.41
CA VAL A 296 8.36 9.64 0.85
C VAL A 296 6.99 10.26 0.57
N ALA A 297 6.92 11.30 -0.26
CA ALA A 297 5.67 11.93 -0.63
C ALA A 297 4.73 10.98 -1.37
N ALA A 298 5.27 10.20 -2.35
CA ALA A 298 4.52 9.23 -3.13
C ALA A 298 3.95 8.06 -2.30
N MET A 299 4.46 7.80 -1.11
CA MET A 299 4.00 6.73 -0.21
C MET A 299 3.06 7.22 0.91
N SER A 300 2.84 8.53 1.05
CA SER A 300 2.18 9.10 2.24
C SER A 300 0.67 9.27 2.13
N TRP A 301 0.08 9.13 0.96
CA TRP A 301 -1.31 9.45 0.61
C TRP A 301 -2.35 8.36 0.92
N ASN A 302 -1.93 7.11 1.08
CA ASN A 302 -2.83 5.94 1.13
C ASN A 302 -3.93 6.07 2.20
N GLY A 303 -3.58 6.53 3.41
CA GLY A 303 -4.55 6.74 4.49
C GLY A 303 -5.64 7.75 4.12
N LEU A 304 -5.25 8.87 3.52
CA LEU A 304 -6.16 9.94 3.08
C LEU A 304 -7.17 9.41 2.05
N SER A 305 -6.68 8.65 1.08
CA SER A 305 -7.48 8.12 0.00
C SER A 305 -8.47 7.07 0.48
N PHE A 306 -8.08 6.15 1.36
CA PHE A 306 -8.99 5.17 1.94
C PHE A 306 -10.06 5.82 2.83
N THR A 307 -9.68 6.82 3.62
CA THR A 307 -10.64 7.59 4.43
C THR A 307 -11.62 8.35 3.55
N ALA A 308 -11.14 9.00 2.48
CA ALA A 308 -12.00 9.67 1.51
C ALA A 308 -12.99 8.70 0.84
N ALA A 309 -12.54 7.50 0.45
CA ALA A 309 -13.43 6.48 -0.13
C ALA A 309 -14.54 6.07 0.84
N ALA A 310 -14.19 5.89 2.13
CA ALA A 310 -15.15 5.54 3.17
C ALA A 310 -16.15 6.68 3.44
N GLU A 311 -15.70 7.94 3.46
CA GLU A 311 -16.56 9.11 3.67
C GLU A 311 -17.49 9.39 2.47
N ILE A 312 -16.99 9.24 1.22
CA ILE A 312 -17.76 9.43 0.00
C ILE A 312 -18.89 8.40 -0.10
N SER A 313 -18.59 7.12 0.17
CA SER A 313 -19.55 6.02 0.04
C SER A 313 -20.46 5.84 1.25
N GLY A 314 -20.13 6.50 2.37
CA GLY A 314 -20.83 6.36 3.63
C GLY A 314 -20.56 5.02 4.33
N ARG A 315 -20.91 4.95 5.61
CA ARG A 315 -20.56 3.84 6.53
C ARG A 315 -20.94 2.44 6.01
N ARG A 316 -22.03 2.33 5.22
CA ARG A 316 -22.54 1.03 4.74
C ARG A 316 -21.76 0.48 3.57
N GLN A 317 -21.22 1.35 2.71
CA GLN A 317 -20.52 0.99 1.48
C GLN A 317 -18.99 1.19 1.57
N ALA A 318 -18.48 1.67 2.71
CA ALA A 318 -17.05 1.97 2.90
C ALA A 318 -16.13 0.78 2.56
N GLY A 319 -16.48 -0.41 3.02
CA GLY A 319 -15.69 -1.62 2.70
C GLY A 319 -15.67 -1.93 1.21
N LYS A 320 -16.80 -1.77 0.51
CA LYS A 320 -16.91 -2.01 -0.93
C LYS A 320 -16.12 -0.95 -1.72
N ALA A 321 -16.24 0.32 -1.34
CA ALA A 321 -15.50 1.41 -1.99
C ALA A 321 -13.98 1.25 -1.83
N MET A 322 -13.52 0.97 -0.61
CA MET A 322 -12.11 0.68 -0.37
C MET A 322 -11.63 -0.57 -1.11
N GLY A 323 -12.48 -1.60 -1.24
CA GLY A 323 -12.20 -2.81 -2.00
C GLY A 323 -11.99 -2.52 -3.50
N ILE A 324 -12.88 -1.75 -4.12
CA ILE A 324 -12.77 -1.30 -5.52
C ILE A 324 -11.45 -0.55 -5.72
N GLN A 325 -11.20 0.44 -4.87
CA GLN A 325 -9.99 1.25 -4.94
C GLN A 325 -8.71 0.41 -4.79
N ASN A 326 -8.66 -0.46 -3.77
CA ASN A 326 -7.50 -1.31 -3.53
C ASN A 326 -7.24 -2.29 -4.70
N THR A 327 -8.30 -2.85 -5.29
CA THR A 327 -8.18 -3.74 -6.45
C THR A 327 -7.63 -2.97 -7.67
N ALA A 328 -8.20 -1.80 -7.99
CA ALA A 328 -7.72 -0.97 -9.10
C ALA A 328 -6.23 -0.61 -8.95
N MET A 329 -5.82 -0.16 -7.77
CA MET A 329 -4.43 0.15 -7.48
C MET A 329 -3.50 -1.05 -7.63
N ARG A 330 -3.90 -2.23 -7.13
CA ARG A 330 -3.06 -3.43 -7.19
C ARG A 330 -2.87 -3.95 -8.59
N VAL A 331 -3.89 -3.89 -9.43
CA VAL A 331 -3.78 -4.24 -10.85
C VAL A 331 -2.72 -3.38 -11.54
N VAL A 332 -2.78 -2.06 -11.32
CA VAL A 332 -1.76 -1.15 -11.87
C VAL A 332 -0.38 -1.41 -11.25
N ALA A 333 -0.30 -1.52 -9.92
CA ALA A 333 0.94 -1.74 -9.19
C ALA A 333 1.70 -2.98 -9.66
N ALA A 334 0.99 -4.05 -10.04
CA ALA A 334 1.62 -5.30 -10.44
C ALA A 334 2.49 -5.18 -11.70
N GLY A 335 2.10 -4.33 -12.66
CA GLY A 335 2.87 -4.11 -13.89
C GLY A 335 3.97 -3.05 -13.77
N VAL A 336 3.98 -2.25 -12.71
CA VAL A 336 4.91 -1.12 -12.58
C VAL A 336 6.38 -1.55 -12.57
N PRO A 337 6.83 -2.58 -11.80
CA PRO A 337 8.24 -2.89 -11.74
C PRO A 337 8.82 -3.25 -13.11
N VAL A 338 8.22 -4.20 -13.82
CA VAL A 338 8.70 -4.62 -15.14
C VAL A 338 8.52 -3.53 -16.18
N GLY A 339 7.42 -2.76 -16.15
CA GLY A 339 7.18 -1.67 -17.11
C GLY A 339 8.19 -0.55 -16.98
N LEU A 340 8.48 -0.09 -15.76
CA LEU A 340 9.49 0.94 -15.51
C LEU A 340 10.91 0.39 -15.67
N GLY A 341 11.17 -0.87 -15.34
CA GLY A 341 12.44 -1.54 -15.57
C GLY A 341 12.75 -1.65 -17.06
N ALA A 342 11.77 -2.04 -17.87
CA ALA A 342 11.89 -2.06 -19.33
C ALA A 342 12.14 -0.66 -19.91
N LEU A 343 11.42 0.37 -19.42
CA LEU A 343 11.62 1.75 -19.85
C LEU A 343 13.02 2.26 -19.49
N ALA A 344 13.51 1.99 -18.28
CA ALA A 344 14.85 2.37 -17.85
C ALA A 344 15.93 1.67 -18.67
N SER A 345 15.74 0.39 -19.00
CA SER A 345 16.68 -0.40 -19.80
C SER A 345 16.67 -0.01 -21.29
N ALA A 346 15.49 0.19 -21.89
CA ALA A 346 15.34 0.43 -23.32
C ALA A 346 15.59 1.91 -23.71
N VAL A 347 15.30 2.85 -22.80
CA VAL A 347 15.41 4.29 -23.07
C VAL A 347 16.42 4.94 -22.12
N SER A 348 16.09 5.09 -20.85
CA SER A 348 16.98 5.64 -19.80
C SER A 348 16.30 5.67 -18.43
N TRP A 349 17.09 5.78 -17.36
CA TRP A 349 16.60 6.03 -16.02
C TRP A 349 15.80 7.34 -15.88
N PRO A 350 16.23 8.47 -16.46
CA PRO A 350 15.41 9.69 -16.49
C PRO A 350 14.02 9.48 -17.10
N ALA A 351 13.87 8.67 -18.14
CA ALA A 351 12.57 8.38 -18.73
C ALA A 351 11.62 7.66 -17.72
N ALA A 352 12.16 6.73 -16.95
CA ALA A 352 11.39 6.09 -15.86
C ALA A 352 10.98 7.10 -14.77
N PHE A 353 11.87 8.03 -14.39
CA PHE A 353 11.57 9.08 -13.41
C PHE A 353 10.55 10.09 -13.93
N VAL A 354 10.57 10.40 -15.22
CA VAL A 354 9.53 11.22 -15.88
C VAL A 354 8.15 10.56 -15.71
N VAL A 355 8.03 9.27 -16.02
CA VAL A 355 6.76 8.56 -15.85
C VAL A 355 6.32 8.56 -14.36
N MET A 356 7.25 8.28 -13.44
CA MET A 356 6.96 8.30 -12.00
C MET A 356 6.55 9.68 -11.48
N GLY A 357 7.03 10.77 -12.09
CA GLY A 357 6.69 12.15 -11.73
C GLY A 357 5.41 12.66 -12.42
N VAL A 358 5.22 12.36 -13.69
CA VAL A 358 4.05 12.79 -14.47
C VAL A 358 2.77 12.15 -13.95
N THR A 359 2.80 10.87 -13.57
CA THR A 359 1.59 10.17 -13.11
C THR A 359 0.98 10.75 -11.84
N PRO A 360 1.71 11.12 -10.77
CA PRO A 360 1.14 11.89 -9.66
C PRO A 360 0.62 13.27 -10.06
N LEU A 361 1.25 13.95 -11.02
CA LEU A 361 0.74 15.23 -11.52
C LEU A 361 -0.58 15.08 -12.28
N LEU A 362 -0.75 14.00 -13.04
CA LEU A 362 -2.05 13.67 -13.66
C LEU A 362 -3.14 13.40 -12.62
N ALA A 363 -2.76 12.82 -11.46
CA ALA A 363 -3.71 12.64 -10.38
C ALA A 363 -4.30 13.96 -9.86
N LEU A 364 -3.58 15.11 -9.98
CA LEU A 364 -4.11 16.44 -9.62
C LEU A 364 -5.34 16.81 -10.43
N VAL A 365 -5.33 16.49 -11.73
CA VAL A 365 -6.44 16.77 -12.64
C VAL A 365 -7.64 15.90 -12.26
N VAL A 366 -7.40 14.62 -12.02
CA VAL A 366 -8.45 13.66 -11.63
C VAL A 366 -9.07 14.00 -10.28
N LEU A 367 -8.29 14.51 -9.32
CA LEU A 367 -8.73 14.93 -7.98
C LEU A 367 -9.47 16.27 -7.98
N GLY A 368 -9.28 17.12 -8.99
CA GLY A 368 -9.86 18.47 -9.04
C GLY A 368 -11.36 18.54 -8.73
N PRO A 369 -12.23 17.78 -9.41
CA PRO A 369 -13.66 17.76 -9.11
C PRO A 369 -14.01 17.28 -7.70
N LEU A 370 -13.22 16.34 -7.15
CA LEU A 370 -13.44 15.83 -5.79
C LEU A 370 -13.12 16.88 -4.70
N VAL A 371 -12.13 17.75 -4.94
CA VAL A 371 -11.83 18.89 -4.05
C VAL A 371 -13.02 19.86 -4.01
N GLN A 372 -13.62 20.14 -5.16
CA GLN A 372 -14.80 21.02 -5.23
C GLN A 372 -16.00 20.41 -4.48
N ASP A 373 -16.22 19.11 -4.65
CA ASP A 373 -17.26 18.37 -3.93
C ASP A 373 -17.01 18.39 -2.40
N GLU A 374 -15.77 18.21 -1.95
CA GLU A 374 -15.41 18.24 -0.54
C GLU A 374 -15.67 19.62 0.08
N ARG A 375 -15.23 20.70 -0.59
CA ARG A 375 -15.47 22.09 -0.18
C ARG A 375 -16.96 22.42 -0.09
N ARG A 376 -17.73 22.03 -1.09
CA ARG A 376 -19.19 22.25 -1.11
C ARG A 376 -19.87 21.57 0.07
N ARG A 377 -19.56 20.31 0.33
CA ARG A 377 -20.13 19.57 1.47
C ARG A 377 -19.77 20.17 2.82
N ARG A 378 -18.53 20.68 2.94
CA ARG A 378 -18.10 21.37 4.15
C ARG A 378 -18.91 22.63 4.39
N LEU A 379 -19.05 23.50 3.40
CA LEU A 379 -19.86 24.72 3.50
C LEU A 379 -21.33 24.40 3.83
N GLU A 380 -21.90 23.35 3.24
CA GLU A 380 -23.26 22.90 3.55
C GLU A 380 -23.40 22.41 5.01
N ARG A 381 -22.36 21.75 5.56
CA ARG A 381 -22.35 21.34 6.98
C ARG A 381 -22.23 22.54 7.91
N GLU A 382 -21.35 23.47 7.63
CA GLU A 382 -21.14 24.69 8.42
C GLU A 382 -22.47 25.49 8.46
N ALA A 383 -23.11 25.72 7.32
CA ALA A 383 -24.40 26.42 7.25
C ALA A 383 -25.53 25.72 8.05
N ARG A 384 -25.56 24.38 8.03
CA ARG A 384 -26.54 23.62 8.84
C ARG A 384 -26.25 23.70 10.35
N LEU A 385 -25.02 23.78 10.75
CA LEU A 385 -24.63 23.93 12.16
C LEU A 385 -24.97 25.32 12.67
N GLU A 386 -24.75 26.35 11.88
CA GLU A 386 -25.14 27.74 12.17
C GLU A 386 -26.65 27.88 12.30
N SER A 387 -27.42 27.34 11.36
CA SER A 387 -28.87 27.38 11.41
C SER A 387 -29.45 26.68 12.65
N ARG A 388 -28.85 25.55 13.08
CA ARG A 388 -29.24 24.87 14.33
C ARG A 388 -28.88 25.67 15.58
N ARG A 389 -27.76 26.39 15.60
CA ARG A 389 -27.37 27.26 16.72
C ARG A 389 -28.33 28.44 16.87
N HIS A 390 -28.76 29.02 15.74
CA HIS A 390 -29.74 30.10 15.75
C HIS A 390 -31.14 29.61 16.18
N ALA A 391 -31.59 28.45 15.71
CA ALA A 391 -32.87 27.88 16.10
C ALA A 391 -32.91 27.40 17.57
N GLY A 392 -31.79 26.94 18.14
CA GLY A 392 -31.70 26.54 19.55
C GLY A 392 -31.55 27.72 20.53
N GLY A 393 -31.06 28.87 20.03
CA GLY A 393 -30.94 30.11 20.84
C GLY A 393 -32.24 30.85 21.07
N THR A 394 -33.27 30.64 20.23
CA THR A 394 -34.57 31.31 20.34
C THR A 394 -35.54 30.62 21.32
N THR A 395 -35.28 29.37 21.74
CA THR A 395 -36.15 28.64 22.67
C THR A 395 -35.82 28.81 24.15
N SER A 396 -34.73 29.54 24.51
CA SER A 396 -34.32 29.72 25.91
C SER A 396 -34.68 31.10 26.48
N VAL A 397 -35.30 32.01 25.73
CA VAL A 397 -35.63 33.36 26.22
C VAL A 397 -37.10 33.50 26.67
N ASP A 398 -38.01 32.60 26.26
CA ASP A 398 -39.43 32.72 26.59
C ASP A 398 -39.91 31.92 27.83
N ALA A 399 -38.95 31.42 28.66
CA ALA A 399 -39.29 30.63 29.86
C ALA A 399 -39.03 31.38 31.20
N VAL A 400 -39.00 32.71 31.20
CA VAL A 400 -39.02 33.50 32.42
C VAL A 400 -40.13 34.55 32.28
N GLY A 401 -41.32 34.13 32.52
CA GLY A 401 -42.48 35.00 32.76
C GLY A 401 -42.83 35.02 34.26
N PRO A 402 -43.49 36.07 34.73
CA PRO A 402 -43.44 36.59 36.09
C PRO A 402 -44.05 35.69 37.15
#